data_21027b46300b27deedd0b39fa8557a8e
#
_entry.id   21027b46300b27deedd0b39fa8557a8e
#
_cell.length_a   1.000
_cell.length_b   1.000
_cell.length_c   1.000
_cell.angle_alpha   90.00
_cell.angle_beta   90.00
_cell.angle_gamma   90.00
#
_symmetry.space_group_name_H-M   'P 1'
#
loop_
_entity.id
_entity.type
_entity.pdbx_description
1 polymer ?
#
loop_
_entity_poly.entity_id
_entity_poly.type
_entity_poly.pdbx_seq_one_letter_code
_entity_poly.pdbx_strand_id
1 'polypeptide(L)'
;MIRLLSIKSLLVFAIALCGACAPAPTMIEPSSSPAPSRSPGPPGSTLPQVTPPAGMSGSASAPGELQFKAPPSWVKEQPTSSMRKAQFQVPRAEGDAENGSLAIFYFGPGQGGSAQDNLGRWIAQFEQPDGSSSKDKARTKSMTVNGLNVSLLDLTGTYTAEMNPGAGDRQNKPQSRLLAAVVETPKGAYFVKLVGPIKTVDRSEPDFMAFLNSLEYK
;
A
#
# COMPACT_ATOMS: atom_id res chain seq x y z
N MET A 1 -44.57 -39.38 20.40
CA MET A 1 -44.40 -40.77 19.94
C MET A 1 -43.66 -40.80 18.64
N ILE A 2 -42.65 -41.73 18.58
CA ILE A 2 -41.95 -42.24 17.37
C ILE A 2 -40.77 -41.34 16.87
N ARG A 3 -39.56 -41.61 17.32
CA ARG A 3 -38.38 -42.42 16.88
C ARG A 3 -37.70 -41.88 15.64
N LEU A 4 -36.49 -41.35 15.80
CA LEU A 4 -35.14 -41.94 15.61
C LEU A 4 -34.97 -42.75 14.30
N LEU A 5 -34.06 -42.29 13.43
CA LEU A 5 -33.05 -43.18 12.83
C LEU A 5 -31.78 -42.42 12.44
N SER A 6 -30.69 -42.86 13.03
CA SER A 6 -29.31 -42.56 12.77
C SER A 6 -28.80 -43.40 11.62
N ILE A 7 -28.07 -42.82 10.66
CA ILE A 7 -27.25 -43.60 9.73
C ILE A 7 -25.82 -43.02 9.74
N LYS A 8 -24.92 -43.74 10.42
CA LYS A 8 -23.47 -43.60 10.28
C LYS A 8 -23.06 -44.34 8.99
N SER A 9 -22.37 -43.67 8.09
CA SER A 9 -21.62 -44.34 7.01
C SER A 9 -20.14 -44.04 7.19
N LEU A 10 -19.45 -45.06 7.63
CA LEU A 10 -17.99 -45.18 7.73
C LEU A 10 -17.48 -45.63 6.37
N LEU A 11 -16.66 -44.80 5.68
CA LEU A 11 -15.96 -45.22 4.47
C LEU A 11 -14.47 -45.22 4.78
N VAL A 12 -13.94 -46.43 4.94
CA VAL A 12 -12.48 -46.71 5.04
C VAL A 12 -11.95 -46.77 3.62
N PHE A 13 -10.96 -45.94 3.30
CA PHE A 13 -10.19 -46.06 2.07
C PHE A 13 -8.76 -46.46 2.42
N ALA A 14 -8.36 -47.63 1.91
CA ALA A 14 -7.04 -48.23 2.05
C ALA A 14 -6.00 -47.46 1.21
N ILE A 15 -4.87 -47.21 1.81
CA ILE A 15 -3.69 -46.56 1.18
C ILE A 15 -2.84 -47.70 0.58
N ALA A 16 -2.67 -47.68 -0.75
CA ALA A 16 -1.64 -48.46 -1.44
C ALA A 16 -0.33 -47.67 -1.51
N LEU A 17 0.72 -48.18 -0.87
CA LEU A 17 2.10 -47.71 -1.05
C LEU A 17 2.60 -48.16 -2.44
N CYS A 18 2.98 -47.22 -3.30
CA CYS A 18 3.84 -47.48 -4.43
C CYS A 18 5.12 -46.67 -4.24
N GLY A 19 6.21 -47.31 -3.93
CA GLY A 19 7.55 -46.74 -3.90
C GLY A 19 8.04 -46.45 -5.34
N ALA A 20 8.47 -45.22 -5.58
CA ALA A 20 9.27 -44.88 -6.74
C ALA A 20 10.56 -44.20 -6.25
N CYS A 21 11.65 -44.86 -6.49
CA CYS A 21 13.04 -44.41 -6.32
C CYS A 21 13.26 -43.17 -7.24
N ALA A 22 13.58 -42.01 -6.67
CA ALA A 22 14.07 -40.87 -7.40
C ALA A 22 15.63 -40.82 -7.29
N PRO A 23 16.36 -40.54 -8.41
CA PRO A 23 17.80 -40.38 -8.36
C PRO A 23 18.19 -39.05 -7.71
N ALA A 24 19.30 -39.03 -6.98
CA ALA A 24 19.87 -37.91 -6.30
C ALA A 24 20.32 -36.80 -7.28
N PRO A 25 20.15 -35.50 -6.92
CA PRO A 25 20.71 -34.44 -7.72
C PRO A 25 22.23 -34.34 -7.58
N THR A 26 22.91 -34.33 -8.73
CA THR A 26 24.34 -34.09 -8.85
C THR A 26 24.66 -32.66 -8.41
N MET A 27 25.51 -32.52 -7.40
CA MET A 27 26.08 -31.23 -6.98
C MET A 27 27.04 -30.74 -8.07
N ILE A 28 26.73 -29.60 -8.64
CA ILE A 28 27.65 -28.83 -9.49
C ILE A 28 28.43 -27.89 -8.58
N GLU A 29 29.74 -28.14 -8.45
CA GLU A 29 30.66 -27.23 -7.76
C GLU A 29 30.69 -25.84 -8.45
N PRO A 30 30.68 -24.73 -7.67
CA PRO A 30 30.91 -23.44 -8.25
C PRO A 30 32.40 -23.25 -8.57
N SER A 31 32.70 -23.07 -9.85
CA SER A 31 34.00 -22.68 -10.35
C SER A 31 34.42 -21.34 -9.76
N SER A 32 35.52 -21.32 -9.02
CA SER A 32 36.15 -20.14 -8.46
C SER A 32 36.78 -19.28 -9.56
N SER A 33 36.22 -18.13 -9.84
CA SER A 33 36.83 -17.09 -10.69
C SER A 33 37.84 -16.30 -9.86
N PRO A 34 39.05 -16.02 -10.36
CA PRO A 34 40.04 -15.27 -9.62
C PRO A 34 39.69 -13.77 -9.53
N ALA A 35 39.90 -13.21 -8.35
CA ALA A 35 39.72 -11.78 -8.06
C ALA A 35 40.69 -10.91 -8.88
N PRO A 36 40.26 -9.72 -9.38
CA PRO A 36 41.18 -8.80 -10.00
C PRO A 36 42.06 -8.10 -8.95
N SER A 37 43.37 -8.09 -9.22
CA SER A 37 44.41 -7.41 -8.46
C SER A 37 44.14 -5.90 -8.35
N ARG A 38 44.15 -5.40 -7.11
CA ARG A 38 44.14 -3.95 -6.85
C ARG A 38 45.49 -3.34 -7.15
N SER A 39 45.51 -2.40 -8.10
CA SER A 39 46.63 -1.44 -8.26
C SER A 39 46.60 -0.38 -7.12
N PRO A 40 47.75 0.01 -6.57
CA PRO A 40 47.79 1.08 -5.60
C PRO A 40 47.60 2.44 -6.31
N GLY A 41 46.57 3.18 -5.89
CA GLY A 41 46.34 4.58 -6.30
C GLY A 41 47.23 5.55 -5.51
N PRO A 42 47.52 6.76 -6.05
CA PRO A 42 48.38 7.74 -5.46
C PRO A 42 47.77 8.41 -4.23
N PRO A 43 48.60 8.93 -3.30
CA PRO A 43 48.14 9.55 -2.05
C PRO A 43 47.68 10.99 -2.25
N GLY A 44 46.56 11.33 -1.59
CA GLY A 44 46.35 12.65 -1.02
C GLY A 44 45.79 13.74 -1.94
N SER A 45 44.49 13.95 -1.85
CA SER A 45 43.90 15.30 -1.97
C SER A 45 42.79 15.42 -0.94
N THR A 46 43.15 16.13 0.13
CA THR A 46 42.19 16.56 1.16
C THR A 46 41.30 17.63 0.55
N LEU A 47 40.05 17.28 0.26
CA LEU A 47 39.02 18.27 -0.08
C LEU A 47 38.45 18.85 1.20
N PRO A 48 38.24 20.18 1.28
CA PRO A 48 37.70 20.84 2.47
C PRO A 48 36.26 20.35 2.69
N GLN A 49 36.01 19.91 3.92
CA GLN A 49 34.68 19.50 4.41
C GLN A 49 33.83 20.78 4.55
N VAL A 50 32.92 20.99 3.61
CA VAL A 50 31.92 22.05 3.70
C VAL A 50 30.81 21.55 4.63
N THR A 51 30.78 22.10 5.83
CA THR A 51 29.66 21.89 6.77
C THR A 51 28.43 22.58 6.20
N PRO A 52 27.28 21.87 6.01
CA PRO A 52 26.04 22.52 5.61
C PRO A 52 25.51 23.38 6.78
N PRO A 53 25.05 24.61 6.54
CA PRO A 53 24.36 25.39 7.56
C PRO A 53 23.10 24.71 7.99
N ALA A 54 22.93 24.54 9.31
CA ALA A 54 21.67 24.10 9.91
C ALA A 54 20.59 25.16 9.70
N GLY A 55 19.48 24.77 9.14
CA GLY A 55 18.25 25.55 9.12
C GLY A 55 17.83 26.02 7.74
N MET A 56 17.04 25.17 7.10
CA MET A 56 15.87 25.55 6.27
C MET A 56 15.20 24.25 5.81
N SER A 57 14.26 23.75 6.63
CA SER A 57 13.30 22.70 6.21
C SER A 57 12.24 23.34 5.31
N GLY A 58 12.66 23.75 4.13
CA GLY A 58 11.79 24.02 3.01
C GLY A 58 12.09 22.92 1.98
N SER A 59 11.28 21.89 1.93
CA SER A 59 11.30 20.99 0.76
C SER A 59 10.94 21.82 -0.46
N ALA A 60 11.93 22.34 -1.16
CA ALA A 60 11.77 22.82 -2.52
C ALA A 60 11.49 21.58 -3.37
N SER A 61 10.21 21.33 -3.66
CA SER A 61 9.79 20.28 -4.57
C SER A 61 10.35 20.56 -5.96
N ALA A 62 10.88 19.55 -6.62
CA ALA A 62 11.35 19.67 -8.00
C ALA A 62 10.19 20.09 -8.92
N PRO A 63 10.44 20.89 -9.98
CA PRO A 63 9.42 21.27 -10.95
C PRO A 63 8.74 20.04 -11.55
N GLY A 64 7.42 20.02 -11.57
CA GLY A 64 6.62 18.90 -12.07
C GLY A 64 6.36 17.81 -11.05
N GLU A 65 6.27 18.15 -9.76
CA GLU A 65 5.81 17.25 -8.69
C GLU A 65 4.50 17.73 -8.06
N LEU A 66 3.73 16.76 -7.57
CA LEU A 66 2.52 17.04 -6.79
C LEU A 66 2.90 17.58 -5.42
N GLN A 67 2.42 18.77 -5.10
CA GLN A 67 2.59 19.42 -3.82
C GLN A 67 1.30 19.35 -3.01
N PHE A 68 1.41 19.31 -1.70
CA PHE A 68 0.28 19.23 -0.79
C PHE A 68 0.63 19.76 0.60
N LYS A 69 -0.41 20.10 1.36
CA LYS A 69 -0.29 20.46 2.77
C LYS A 69 -0.87 19.34 3.62
N ALA A 70 0.00 18.64 4.36
CA ALA A 70 -0.48 17.64 5.30
C ALA A 70 -1.13 18.32 6.52
N PRO A 71 -2.27 17.81 7.01
CA PRO A 71 -2.86 18.25 8.25
C PRO A 71 -1.86 18.16 9.41
N PRO A 72 -1.84 19.11 10.35
CA PRO A 72 -0.89 19.12 11.45
C PRO A 72 -1.10 17.96 12.44
N SER A 73 -2.29 17.36 12.43
CA SER A 73 -2.62 16.18 13.24
C SER A 73 -1.96 14.89 12.74
N TRP A 74 -1.51 14.84 11.48
CA TRP A 74 -0.90 13.65 10.91
C TRP A 74 0.59 13.57 11.22
N VAL A 75 1.05 12.38 11.58
CA VAL A 75 2.45 12.12 11.89
C VAL A 75 3.16 11.61 10.64
N LYS A 76 4.11 12.39 10.12
CA LYS A 76 4.91 11.99 8.95
C LYS A 76 5.81 10.81 9.30
N GLU A 77 5.83 9.81 8.44
CA GLU A 77 6.70 8.64 8.54
C GLU A 77 7.67 8.57 7.35
N GLN A 78 8.76 7.83 7.53
CA GLN A 78 9.66 7.52 6.43
C GLN A 78 8.97 6.54 5.46
N PRO A 79 8.94 6.83 4.14
CA PRO A 79 8.40 5.93 3.16
C PRO A 79 9.12 4.58 3.17
N THR A 80 8.36 3.49 3.16
CA THR A 80 8.91 2.13 3.19
C THR A 80 9.34 1.60 1.82
N SER A 81 9.14 2.38 0.75
CA SER A 81 9.58 2.05 -0.61
C SER A 81 9.79 3.32 -1.43
N SER A 82 10.59 3.25 -2.50
CA SER A 82 10.84 4.36 -3.42
C SER A 82 9.59 4.82 -4.19
N MET A 83 8.60 3.96 -4.33
CA MET A 83 7.31 4.26 -4.97
C MET A 83 6.38 5.08 -4.08
N ARG A 84 6.63 5.11 -2.76
CA ARG A 84 5.89 5.96 -1.82
C ARG A 84 6.55 7.33 -1.73
N LYS A 85 5.87 8.34 -2.20
CA LYS A 85 6.34 9.74 -2.14
C LYS A 85 6.18 10.34 -0.74
N ALA A 86 5.16 9.92 -0.02
CA ALA A 86 4.94 10.28 1.38
C ALA A 86 4.13 9.21 2.09
N GLN A 87 4.29 9.18 3.41
CA GLN A 87 3.55 8.31 4.30
C GLN A 87 3.26 9.03 5.60
N PHE A 88 2.05 8.83 6.13
CA PHE A 88 1.60 9.43 7.38
C PHE A 88 0.84 8.42 8.21
N GLN A 89 1.05 8.50 9.50
CA GLN A 89 0.18 7.87 10.49
C GLN A 89 -0.91 8.88 10.87
N VAL A 90 -2.16 8.45 10.82
CA VAL A 90 -3.32 9.24 11.24
C VAL A 90 -3.72 8.78 12.63
N PRO A 91 -3.61 9.63 13.65
CA PRO A 91 -3.87 9.24 15.02
C PRO A 91 -5.26 8.63 15.21
N ARG A 92 -5.32 7.52 15.93
CA ARG A 92 -6.57 6.78 16.16
C ARG A 92 -7.61 7.59 16.94
N ALA A 93 -8.87 7.36 16.63
CA ALA A 93 -9.98 7.83 17.45
C ALA A 93 -10.04 7.07 18.78
N GLU A 94 -10.69 7.65 19.77
CA GLU A 94 -10.91 6.99 21.04
C GLU A 94 -11.72 5.69 20.85
N GLY A 95 -11.23 4.63 21.46
CA GLY A 95 -11.81 3.28 21.39
C GLY A 95 -11.36 2.46 20.18
N ASP A 96 -10.61 3.04 19.23
CA ASP A 96 -9.99 2.28 18.14
C ASP A 96 -8.65 1.66 18.58
N ALA A 97 -8.34 0.46 18.09
CA ALA A 97 -7.14 -0.28 18.48
C ALA A 97 -5.87 0.23 17.79
N GLU A 98 -5.98 0.78 16.60
CA GLU A 98 -4.83 1.19 15.77
C GLU A 98 -5.05 2.55 15.10
N ASN A 99 -3.95 3.16 14.66
CA ASN A 99 -3.95 4.37 13.86
C ASN A 99 -4.39 4.09 12.43
N GLY A 100 -4.90 5.12 11.72
CA GLY A 100 -5.03 5.08 10.29
C GLY A 100 -3.66 5.21 9.61
N SER A 101 -3.54 4.69 8.39
CA SER A 101 -2.35 4.81 7.56
C SER A 101 -2.69 5.49 6.24
N LEU A 102 -1.99 6.60 5.95
CA LEU A 102 -2.08 7.27 4.66
C LEU A 102 -0.76 7.11 3.90
N ALA A 103 -0.86 6.70 2.64
CA ALA A 103 0.28 6.62 1.75
C ALA A 103 -0.03 7.30 0.42
N ILE A 104 0.97 7.99 -0.14
CA ILE A 104 0.94 8.63 -1.45
C ILE A 104 1.95 7.91 -2.34
N PHE A 105 1.49 7.36 -3.46
CA PHE A 105 2.33 6.63 -4.41
C PHE A 105 2.43 7.38 -5.73
N TYR A 106 3.56 7.21 -6.38
CA TYR A 106 3.82 7.63 -7.74
C TYR A 106 4.75 6.63 -8.42
N PHE A 107 4.35 6.10 -9.53
CA PHE A 107 5.07 5.03 -10.23
C PHE A 107 5.87 5.53 -11.44
N GLY A 108 5.76 6.80 -11.77
CA GLY A 108 6.37 7.40 -12.95
C GLY A 108 5.38 7.73 -14.06
N PRO A 109 5.84 8.42 -15.11
CA PRO A 109 4.99 8.81 -16.24
C PRO A 109 4.39 7.59 -16.95
N GLY A 110 3.06 7.60 -17.14
CA GLY A 110 2.33 6.52 -17.80
C GLY A 110 2.29 5.18 -17.02
N GLN A 111 2.76 5.17 -15.77
CA GLN A 111 2.78 3.98 -14.92
C GLN A 111 1.65 4.00 -13.89
N GLY A 112 1.39 2.83 -13.28
CA GLY A 112 0.39 2.69 -12.20
C GLY A 112 -1.01 2.32 -12.68
N GLY A 113 -1.29 2.35 -13.97
CA GLY A 113 -2.60 2.02 -14.56
C GLY A 113 -3.62 3.15 -14.46
N SER A 114 -4.81 2.93 -15.00
CA SER A 114 -5.89 3.92 -15.00
C SER A 114 -6.49 4.16 -13.62
N ALA A 115 -7.21 5.27 -13.45
CA ALA A 115 -7.97 5.54 -12.23
C ALA A 115 -8.96 4.39 -11.95
N GLN A 116 -9.70 3.96 -12.96
CA GLN A 116 -10.70 2.90 -12.84
C GLN A 116 -10.10 1.56 -12.37
N ASP A 117 -8.94 1.17 -12.92
CA ASP A 117 -8.26 -0.07 -12.53
C ASP A 117 -7.81 -0.03 -11.06
N ASN A 118 -7.32 1.13 -10.62
CA ASN A 118 -6.90 1.31 -9.22
C ASN A 118 -8.07 1.29 -8.25
N LEU A 119 -9.17 1.98 -8.58
CA LEU A 119 -10.38 1.91 -7.77
C LEU A 119 -10.88 0.46 -7.68
N GLY A 120 -10.91 -0.29 -8.80
CA GLY A 120 -11.29 -1.70 -8.83
C GLY A 120 -10.39 -2.57 -7.94
N ARG A 121 -9.07 -2.40 -8.02
CA ARG A 121 -8.10 -3.12 -7.16
C ARG A 121 -8.28 -2.82 -5.68
N TRP A 122 -8.59 -1.58 -5.32
CA TRP A 122 -8.80 -1.20 -3.92
C TRP A 122 -10.12 -1.73 -3.38
N ILE A 123 -11.19 -1.75 -4.20
CA ILE A 123 -12.46 -2.37 -3.84
C ILE A 123 -12.28 -3.87 -3.57
N ALA A 124 -11.47 -4.57 -4.40
CA ALA A 124 -11.19 -6.00 -4.23
C ALA A 124 -10.36 -6.32 -2.95
N GLN A 125 -9.84 -5.31 -2.26
CA GLN A 125 -9.17 -5.47 -0.97
C GLN A 125 -10.14 -5.43 0.23
N PHE A 126 -11.44 -5.41 -0.02
CA PHE A 126 -12.46 -5.39 1.02
C PHE A 126 -13.47 -6.52 0.84
N GLU A 127 -13.89 -7.07 1.95
CA GLU A 127 -14.99 -8.01 2.05
C GLU A 127 -16.11 -7.42 2.90
N GLN A 128 -17.35 -7.71 2.55
CA GLN A 128 -18.50 -7.21 3.31
C GLN A 128 -18.93 -8.24 4.35
N PRO A 129 -19.24 -7.81 5.58
CA PRO A 129 -19.66 -8.73 6.65
C PRO A 129 -20.95 -9.50 6.33
N ASP A 130 -21.80 -8.95 5.45
CA ASP A 130 -23.04 -9.55 5.00
C ASP A 130 -22.89 -10.44 3.75
N GLY A 131 -21.64 -10.63 3.27
CA GLY A 131 -21.33 -11.39 2.06
C GLY A 131 -21.71 -10.68 0.76
N SER A 132 -22.21 -9.44 0.81
CA SER A 132 -22.52 -8.66 -0.40
C SER A 132 -21.25 -8.24 -1.14
N SER A 133 -21.42 -7.81 -2.40
CA SER A 133 -20.31 -7.30 -3.19
C SER A 133 -19.80 -5.96 -2.63
N SER A 134 -18.50 -5.86 -2.36
CA SER A 134 -17.86 -4.58 -1.99
C SER A 134 -17.99 -3.52 -3.09
N LYS A 135 -18.14 -3.95 -4.35
CA LYS A 135 -18.38 -3.03 -5.48
C LYS A 135 -19.72 -2.29 -5.34
N ASP A 136 -20.75 -2.95 -4.82
CA ASP A 136 -22.08 -2.36 -4.64
C ASP A 136 -22.14 -1.40 -3.43
N LYS A 137 -21.21 -1.56 -2.51
CA LYS A 137 -21.06 -0.67 -1.33
C LYS A 137 -20.11 0.50 -1.57
N ALA A 138 -19.26 0.41 -2.59
CA ALA A 138 -18.27 1.42 -2.91
C ALA A 138 -18.95 2.72 -3.42
N ARG A 139 -18.58 3.83 -2.81
CA ARG A 139 -18.98 5.17 -3.27
C ARG A 139 -17.83 5.80 -4.03
N THR A 140 -18.06 6.17 -5.27
CA THR A 140 -17.08 6.84 -6.11
C THR A 140 -17.58 8.23 -6.48
N LYS A 141 -16.65 9.20 -6.56
CA LYS A 141 -16.93 10.57 -6.95
C LYS A 141 -15.76 11.14 -7.74
N SER A 142 -16.04 11.95 -8.77
CA SER A 142 -15.02 12.72 -9.45
C SER A 142 -15.13 14.19 -9.03
N MET A 143 -13.97 14.85 -8.90
CA MET A 143 -13.89 16.29 -8.62
C MET A 143 -12.66 16.89 -9.32
N THR A 144 -12.63 18.21 -9.44
CA THR A 144 -11.45 18.93 -9.93
C THR A 144 -10.87 19.78 -8.81
N VAL A 145 -9.56 19.66 -8.59
CA VAL A 145 -8.83 20.42 -7.57
C VAL A 145 -7.67 21.14 -8.26
N ASN A 146 -7.66 22.46 -8.25
CA ASN A 146 -6.60 23.29 -8.84
C ASN A 146 -6.24 22.85 -10.29
N GLY A 147 -7.26 22.48 -11.08
CA GLY A 147 -7.09 22.00 -12.46
C GLY A 147 -6.72 20.51 -12.61
N LEU A 148 -6.56 19.78 -11.52
CA LEU A 148 -6.29 18.33 -11.53
C LEU A 148 -7.60 17.55 -11.43
N ASN A 149 -7.75 16.50 -12.25
CA ASN A 149 -8.85 15.56 -12.11
C ASN A 149 -8.55 14.59 -10.96
N VAL A 150 -9.51 14.44 -10.06
CA VAL A 150 -9.41 13.57 -8.88
C VAL A 150 -10.58 12.61 -8.86
N SER A 151 -10.29 11.30 -8.90
CA SER A 151 -11.26 10.23 -8.72
C SER A 151 -11.18 9.70 -7.29
N LEU A 152 -12.28 9.83 -6.55
CA LEU A 152 -12.39 9.43 -5.14
C LEU A 152 -13.07 8.08 -5.00
N LEU A 153 -12.67 7.34 -3.97
CA LEU A 153 -13.31 6.11 -3.49
C LEU A 153 -13.49 6.20 -1.98
N ASP A 154 -14.68 5.86 -1.52
CA ASP A 154 -15.03 5.67 -0.11
C ASP A 154 -15.69 4.30 0.04
N LEU A 155 -15.15 3.46 0.93
CA LEU A 155 -15.61 2.09 1.14
C LEU A 155 -15.36 1.66 2.58
N THR A 156 -16.35 1.02 3.19
CA THR A 156 -16.24 0.37 4.50
C THR A 156 -16.34 -1.15 4.36
N GLY A 157 -15.80 -1.90 5.32
CA GLY A 157 -15.87 -3.36 5.34
C GLY A 157 -14.73 -3.99 6.14
N THR A 158 -14.45 -5.25 5.87
CA THR A 158 -13.25 -5.95 6.36
C THR A 158 -12.12 -5.75 5.36
N TYR A 159 -11.03 -5.13 5.79
CA TYR A 159 -9.86 -4.92 4.93
C TYR A 159 -9.01 -6.18 4.87
N THR A 160 -8.83 -6.73 3.67
CA THR A 160 -8.22 -8.05 3.42
C THR A 160 -7.04 -7.97 2.43
N ALA A 161 -6.39 -6.82 2.28
CA ALA A 161 -5.24 -6.71 1.38
C ALA A 161 -4.09 -7.63 1.80
N GLU A 162 -3.30 -8.08 0.84
CA GLU A 162 -2.08 -8.82 1.11
C GLU A 162 -1.10 -7.98 1.94
N MET A 163 -0.47 -8.59 2.94
CA MET A 163 0.57 -7.95 3.74
C MET A 163 1.82 -7.70 2.90
N ASN A 164 2.20 -8.71 2.11
CA ASN A 164 3.29 -8.63 1.14
C ASN A 164 2.75 -9.11 -0.22
N PRO A 165 2.94 -8.35 -1.29
CA PRO A 165 2.48 -8.73 -2.62
C PRO A 165 3.00 -10.11 -3.03
N GLY A 166 2.09 -11.03 -3.37
CA GLY A 166 2.40 -12.39 -3.82
C GLY A 166 2.73 -13.39 -2.72
N ALA A 167 2.72 -13.01 -1.44
CA ALA A 167 2.96 -13.93 -0.32
C ALA A 167 1.73 -14.74 0.09
N GLY A 168 0.53 -14.35 -0.36
CA GLY A 168 -0.72 -15.00 0.01
C GLY A 168 -1.24 -14.64 1.41
N ASP A 169 -0.41 -14.10 2.27
CA ASP A 169 -0.81 -13.66 3.62
C ASP A 169 -1.64 -12.39 3.54
N ARG A 170 -2.90 -12.49 3.93
CA ARG A 170 -3.85 -11.37 3.88
C ARG A 170 -4.11 -10.80 5.27
N GLN A 171 -4.30 -9.49 5.31
CA GLN A 171 -4.83 -8.83 6.50
C GLN A 171 -6.27 -9.30 6.74
N ASN A 172 -6.71 -9.23 7.99
CA ASN A 172 -8.10 -9.42 8.35
C ASN A 172 -8.47 -8.36 9.38
N LYS A 173 -8.80 -7.16 8.88
CA LYS A 173 -9.13 -6.00 9.72
C LYS A 173 -10.60 -5.64 9.52
N PRO A 174 -11.48 -6.16 10.36
CA PRO A 174 -12.89 -5.80 10.33
C PRO A 174 -13.09 -4.33 10.72
N GLN A 175 -14.27 -3.77 10.47
CA GLN A 175 -14.58 -2.39 10.84
C GLN A 175 -13.57 -1.37 10.28
N SER A 176 -13.10 -1.58 9.04
CA SER A 176 -12.18 -0.68 8.35
C SER A 176 -12.91 0.21 7.36
N ARG A 177 -12.37 1.43 7.14
CA ARG A 177 -12.78 2.35 6.07
C ARG A 177 -11.58 2.74 5.22
N LEU A 178 -11.80 2.86 3.95
CA LEU A 178 -10.88 3.36 2.95
C LEU A 178 -11.41 4.68 2.40
N LEU A 179 -10.60 5.73 2.45
CA LEU A 179 -10.71 6.92 1.62
C LEU A 179 -9.52 6.93 0.68
N ALA A 180 -9.77 6.89 -0.62
CA ALA A 180 -8.68 6.88 -1.59
C ALA A 180 -8.95 7.85 -2.74
N ALA A 181 -7.88 8.33 -3.37
CA ALA A 181 -7.95 9.22 -4.50
C ALA A 181 -6.91 8.85 -5.55
N VAL A 182 -7.30 8.92 -6.82
CA VAL A 182 -6.38 8.97 -7.95
C VAL A 182 -6.37 10.40 -8.47
N VAL A 183 -5.18 11.02 -8.46
CA VAL A 183 -4.95 12.41 -8.88
C VAL A 183 -4.20 12.38 -10.20
N GLU A 184 -4.86 12.77 -11.28
CA GLU A 184 -4.26 12.80 -12.60
C GLU A 184 -3.43 14.08 -12.79
N THR A 185 -2.16 13.92 -13.15
CA THR A 185 -1.25 15.03 -13.44
C THR A 185 -0.65 14.90 -14.84
N PRO A 186 -0.08 15.97 -15.43
CA PRO A 186 0.54 15.92 -16.74
C PRO A 186 1.67 14.89 -16.89
N LYS A 187 2.34 14.53 -15.79
CA LYS A 187 3.43 13.53 -15.80
C LYS A 187 3.03 12.16 -15.24
N GLY A 188 1.75 11.90 -15.02
CA GLY A 188 1.26 10.62 -14.51
C GLY A 188 0.40 10.78 -13.26
N ALA A 189 -0.23 9.69 -12.85
CA ALA A 189 -1.15 9.71 -11.72
C ALA A 189 -0.44 9.52 -10.38
N TYR A 190 -0.92 10.24 -9.37
CA TYR A 190 -0.61 9.97 -7.96
C TYR A 190 -1.78 9.22 -7.32
N PHE A 191 -1.45 8.31 -6.43
CA PHE A 191 -2.39 7.43 -5.78
C PHE A 191 -2.33 7.66 -4.28
N VAL A 192 -3.40 8.24 -3.73
CA VAL A 192 -3.53 8.54 -2.30
C VAL A 192 -4.43 7.50 -1.67
N LYS A 193 -4.01 6.89 -0.57
CA LYS A 193 -4.77 5.85 0.12
C LYS A 193 -4.69 6.05 1.62
N LEU A 194 -5.82 6.38 2.25
CA LEU A 194 -6.01 6.37 3.70
C LEU A 194 -6.86 5.16 4.08
N VAL A 195 -6.35 4.27 4.90
CA VAL A 195 -7.07 3.11 5.42
C VAL A 195 -6.86 2.99 6.93
N GLY A 196 -7.89 2.58 7.64
CA GLY A 196 -7.85 2.39 9.09
C GLY A 196 -9.21 2.04 9.68
N PRO A 197 -9.32 1.97 11.01
CA PRO A 197 -10.59 1.77 11.70
C PRO A 197 -11.61 2.83 11.31
N ILE A 198 -12.87 2.45 11.20
CA ILE A 198 -13.96 3.33 10.71
C ILE A 198 -13.98 4.67 11.48
N LYS A 199 -14.00 4.65 12.82
CA LYS A 199 -14.08 5.89 13.60
C LYS A 199 -12.88 6.81 13.39
N THR A 200 -11.69 6.22 13.24
CA THR A 200 -10.46 6.98 12.95
C THR A 200 -10.54 7.67 11.60
N VAL A 201 -10.97 6.95 10.57
CA VAL A 201 -11.08 7.51 9.22
C VAL A 201 -12.23 8.51 9.13
N ASP A 202 -13.38 8.24 9.76
CA ASP A 202 -14.52 9.15 9.84
C ASP A 202 -14.11 10.51 10.44
N ARG A 203 -13.41 10.46 11.59
CA ARG A 203 -12.91 11.68 12.24
C ARG A 203 -11.93 12.45 11.34
N SER A 204 -11.15 11.73 10.54
CA SER A 204 -10.10 12.32 9.70
C SER A 204 -10.59 12.68 8.29
N GLU A 205 -11.83 12.41 7.93
CA GLU A 205 -12.39 12.74 6.61
C GLU A 205 -12.30 14.24 6.29
N PRO A 206 -12.63 15.19 7.19
CA PRO A 206 -12.45 16.62 6.91
C PRO A 206 -10.99 16.98 6.63
N ASP A 207 -10.05 16.42 7.37
CA ASP A 207 -8.61 16.60 7.17
C ASP A 207 -8.16 16.02 5.83
N PHE A 208 -8.67 14.84 5.46
CA PHE A 208 -8.39 14.21 4.16
C PHE A 208 -8.91 15.07 3.00
N MET A 209 -10.10 15.62 3.12
CA MET A 209 -10.65 16.52 2.10
C MET A 209 -9.88 17.85 2.03
N ALA A 210 -9.47 18.41 3.16
CA ALA A 210 -8.62 19.60 3.20
C ALA A 210 -7.25 19.34 2.55
N PHE A 211 -6.66 18.16 2.82
CA PHE A 211 -5.44 17.70 2.18
C PHE A 211 -5.62 17.62 0.65
N LEU A 212 -6.68 16.97 0.16
CA LEU A 212 -6.96 16.90 -1.28
C LEU A 212 -7.15 18.27 -1.91
N ASN A 213 -7.86 19.19 -1.25
CA ASN A 213 -8.07 20.55 -1.74
C ASN A 213 -6.80 21.41 -1.77
N SER A 214 -5.73 20.98 -1.07
CA SER A 214 -4.42 21.62 -1.07
C SER A 214 -3.50 21.14 -2.18
N LEU A 215 -3.91 20.15 -2.98
CA LEU A 215 -3.08 19.58 -4.05
C LEU A 215 -2.81 20.62 -5.15
N GLU A 216 -1.55 20.78 -5.49
CA GLU A 216 -1.08 21.64 -6.59
C GLU A 216 -0.01 20.87 -7.38
N TYR A 217 -0.01 21.03 -8.69
CA TYR A 217 1.04 20.50 -9.55
C TYR A 217 1.92 21.64 -10.04
N LYS A 218 3.20 21.62 -9.65
CA LYS A 218 4.18 22.69 -10.01
C LYS A 218 5.41 22.11 -10.66
#